data_6f4297bb7c5ec7bfe110186cf1f5b4c8
#
_entry.id   6f4297bb7c5ec7bfe110186cf1f5b4c8
#
_cell.length_a   1.000
_cell.length_b   1.000
_cell.length_c   1.000
_cell.angle_alpha   90.00
_cell.angle_beta   90.00
_cell.angle_gamma   90.00
#
_symmetry.space_group_name_H-M   'P 1'
#
loop_
_entity.id
_entity.type
_entity.pdbx_description
1 polymer ?
#
loop_
_entity_poly.entity_id
_entity_poly.type
_entity_poly.pdbx_seq_one_letter_code
_entity_poly.pdbx_strand_id
1 'polypeptide(L)'
;MRKTSLVLAALLAVAGVCVMLWPTFTGSRLESHAEEAAQTFLEERKPEQQYPELLAALQEYNRQLYAEKQSGLVDLEACEEPAADLTAYGIEDEIIGVLEIPAMELTMPVYLGASDAHLAAGAAVLGNTSAPIGGNNTNCVIAGHRGWKGADYFRHIDKLAVGD
;
A
#
# COMPACT_ATOMS: atom_id res chain seq x y z
N MET A 1 -39.45 32.34 -18.17
CA MET A 1 -39.03 32.10 -16.76
C MET A 1 -39.19 30.64 -16.31
N ARG A 2 -40.33 29.96 -16.47
CA ARG A 2 -40.51 28.54 -16.02
C ARG A 2 -39.56 27.51 -16.68
N LYS A 3 -39.25 27.62 -17.97
CA LYS A 3 -38.38 26.69 -18.69
C LYS A 3 -36.90 26.80 -18.28
N THR A 4 -36.43 28.02 -18.02
CA THR A 4 -35.07 28.28 -17.56
C THR A 4 -34.84 27.75 -16.14
N SER A 5 -35.82 27.85 -15.25
CA SER A 5 -35.77 27.30 -13.90
C SER A 5 -35.75 25.78 -13.90
N LEU A 6 -36.49 25.13 -14.79
CA LEU A 6 -36.49 23.68 -14.95
C LEU A 6 -35.15 23.17 -15.49
N VAL A 7 -34.54 23.85 -16.45
CA VAL A 7 -33.20 23.50 -16.98
C VAL A 7 -32.15 23.67 -15.88
N LEU A 8 -32.21 24.76 -15.13
CA LEU A 8 -31.26 24.96 -14.01
C LEU A 8 -31.40 23.88 -12.93
N ALA A 9 -32.63 23.52 -12.56
CA ALA A 9 -32.89 22.46 -11.61
C ALA A 9 -32.38 21.11 -12.10
N ALA A 10 -32.55 20.79 -13.37
CA ALA A 10 -32.00 19.55 -13.97
C ALA A 10 -30.49 19.54 -13.96
N LEU A 11 -29.81 20.64 -14.29
CA LEU A 11 -28.36 20.77 -14.25
C LEU A 11 -27.81 20.59 -12.83
N LEU A 12 -28.46 21.19 -11.83
CA LEU A 12 -28.08 21.04 -10.43
C LEU A 12 -28.26 19.59 -9.94
N ALA A 13 -29.35 18.93 -10.36
CA ALA A 13 -29.56 17.52 -10.03
C ALA A 13 -28.49 16.62 -10.64
N VAL A 14 -28.14 16.84 -11.91
CA VAL A 14 -27.04 16.09 -12.57
C VAL A 14 -25.71 16.36 -11.88
N ALA A 15 -25.39 17.61 -11.57
CA ALA A 15 -24.17 17.95 -10.85
C ALA A 15 -24.10 17.28 -9.46
N GLY A 16 -25.22 17.25 -8.74
CA GLY A 16 -25.35 16.57 -7.45
C GLY A 16 -25.08 15.05 -7.57
N VAL A 17 -25.66 14.40 -8.58
CA VAL A 17 -25.39 12.98 -8.86
C VAL A 17 -23.93 12.74 -9.23
N CYS A 18 -23.32 13.60 -10.05
CA CYS A 18 -21.89 13.49 -10.40
C CYS A 18 -21.00 13.59 -9.15
N VAL A 19 -21.29 14.54 -8.25
CA VAL A 19 -20.54 14.70 -7.00
C VAL A 19 -20.70 13.47 -6.09
N MET A 20 -21.91 12.90 -6.03
CA MET A 20 -22.17 11.69 -5.23
C MET A 20 -21.45 10.45 -5.78
N LEU A 21 -21.34 10.33 -7.10
CA LEU A 21 -20.68 9.19 -7.76
C LEU A 21 -19.15 9.34 -7.85
N TRP A 22 -18.64 10.57 -7.68
CA TRP A 22 -17.21 10.86 -7.80
C TRP A 22 -16.31 9.97 -6.94
N PRO A 23 -16.58 9.74 -5.63
CA PRO A 23 -15.76 8.88 -4.80
C PRO A 23 -15.70 7.43 -5.29
N THR A 24 -16.82 6.91 -5.81
CA THR A 24 -16.88 5.53 -6.35
C THR A 24 -15.98 5.38 -7.57
N PHE A 25 -16.01 6.35 -8.49
CA PHE A 25 -15.12 6.31 -9.67
C PHE A 25 -13.64 6.46 -9.32
N THR A 26 -13.31 7.33 -8.37
CA THR A 26 -11.92 7.51 -7.95
C THR A 26 -11.41 6.29 -7.21
N GLY A 27 -12.24 5.68 -6.35
CA GLY A 27 -11.91 4.47 -5.60
C GLY A 27 -11.62 3.28 -6.51
N SER A 28 -12.52 2.97 -7.45
CA SER A 28 -12.32 1.89 -8.41
C SER A 28 -11.04 2.04 -9.23
N ARG A 29 -10.66 3.27 -9.58
CA ARG A 29 -9.39 3.51 -10.30
C ARG A 29 -8.18 3.25 -9.42
N LEU A 30 -8.20 3.68 -8.16
CA LEU A 30 -7.09 3.44 -7.24
C LEU A 30 -6.89 1.94 -6.99
N GLU A 31 -7.97 1.19 -6.77
CA GLU A 31 -7.92 -0.27 -6.62
C GLU A 31 -7.40 -0.96 -7.87
N SER A 32 -7.93 -0.58 -9.06
CA SER A 32 -7.45 -1.15 -10.32
C SER A 32 -5.97 -0.87 -10.56
N HIS A 33 -5.47 0.31 -10.23
CA HIS A 33 -4.04 0.63 -10.36
C HIS A 33 -3.19 -0.16 -9.36
N ALA A 34 -3.64 -0.31 -8.12
CA ALA A 34 -2.93 -1.11 -7.13
C ALA A 34 -2.87 -2.59 -7.53
N GLU A 35 -3.99 -3.14 -8.01
CA GLU A 35 -4.07 -4.52 -8.50
C GLU A 35 -3.21 -4.71 -9.76
N GLU A 36 -3.25 -3.78 -10.73
CA GLU A 36 -2.43 -3.81 -11.93
C GLU A 36 -0.94 -3.77 -11.58
N ALA A 37 -0.52 -2.90 -10.66
CA ALA A 37 0.86 -2.82 -10.20
C ALA A 37 1.30 -4.13 -9.53
N ALA A 38 0.44 -4.73 -8.69
CA ALA A 38 0.71 -6.02 -8.06
C ALA A 38 0.84 -7.15 -9.09
N GLN A 39 -0.06 -7.21 -10.08
CA GLN A 39 -0.01 -8.21 -11.15
C GLN A 39 1.22 -8.04 -12.04
N THR A 40 1.55 -6.81 -12.43
CA THR A 40 2.76 -6.50 -13.20
C THR A 40 4.01 -6.97 -12.45
N PHE A 41 4.08 -6.69 -11.15
CA PHE A 41 5.17 -7.16 -10.30
C PHE A 41 5.29 -8.70 -10.32
N LEU A 42 4.17 -9.42 -10.21
CA LEU A 42 4.17 -10.89 -10.22
C LEU A 42 4.55 -11.47 -11.60
N GLU A 43 4.16 -10.80 -12.69
CA GLU A 43 4.46 -11.24 -14.05
C GLU A 43 5.91 -10.94 -14.47
N GLU A 44 6.42 -9.76 -14.13
CA GLU A 44 7.75 -9.32 -14.53
C GLU A 44 8.86 -9.91 -13.66
N ARG A 45 8.58 -10.17 -12.38
CA ARG A 45 9.55 -10.74 -11.43
C ARG A 45 9.53 -12.26 -11.49
N LYS A 46 10.50 -12.80 -12.20
CA LYS A 46 10.69 -14.26 -12.26
C LYS A 46 11.17 -14.77 -10.90
N PRO A 47 10.66 -15.93 -10.44
CA PRO A 47 11.11 -16.58 -9.19
C PRO A 47 12.62 -16.83 -9.12
N GLU A 48 13.27 -16.90 -10.30
CA GLU A 48 14.71 -17.12 -10.42
C GLU A 48 15.53 -15.83 -10.23
N GLN A 49 14.90 -14.66 -10.27
CA GLN A 49 15.59 -13.39 -10.08
C GLN A 49 15.91 -13.20 -8.61
N GLN A 50 17.18 -13.33 -8.28
CA GLN A 50 17.67 -13.20 -6.92
C GLN A 50 18.39 -11.85 -6.75
N TYR A 51 18.14 -11.21 -5.63
CA TYR A 51 18.79 -9.97 -5.21
C TYR A 51 19.64 -10.23 -3.94
N PRO A 52 20.78 -10.93 -4.04
CA PRO A 52 21.52 -11.35 -2.86
C PRO A 52 22.08 -10.18 -2.06
N GLU A 53 22.47 -9.10 -2.71
CA GLU A 53 22.97 -7.90 -2.06
C GLU A 53 21.86 -7.17 -1.29
N LEU A 54 20.68 -7.04 -1.87
CA LEU A 54 19.50 -6.49 -1.20
C LEU A 54 19.11 -7.36 0.00
N LEU A 55 19.06 -8.68 -0.18
CA LEU A 55 18.74 -9.59 0.92
C LEU A 55 19.74 -9.44 2.08
N ALA A 56 21.04 -9.36 1.78
CA ALA A 56 22.06 -9.14 2.80
C ALA A 56 21.89 -7.79 3.53
N ALA A 57 21.55 -6.72 2.78
CA ALA A 57 21.30 -5.41 3.36
C ALA A 57 20.08 -5.43 4.29
N LEU A 58 18.98 -6.06 3.87
CA LEU A 58 17.76 -6.19 4.69
C LEU A 58 17.96 -7.08 5.92
N GLN A 59 18.77 -8.13 5.81
CA GLN A 59 19.15 -8.96 6.96
C GLN A 59 19.97 -8.15 7.98
N GLU A 60 20.93 -7.36 7.51
CA GLU A 60 21.72 -6.45 8.35
C GLU A 60 20.84 -5.42 9.04
N TYR A 61 19.95 -4.79 8.29
CA TYR A 61 18.97 -3.84 8.82
C TYR A 61 18.13 -4.48 9.96
N ASN A 62 17.56 -5.66 9.74
CA ASN A 62 16.78 -6.36 10.77
C ASN A 62 17.61 -6.68 12.02
N ARG A 63 18.87 -7.03 11.84
CA ARG A 63 19.81 -7.32 12.95
C ARG A 63 20.11 -6.06 13.78
N GLN A 64 20.32 -4.93 13.10
CA GLN A 64 20.57 -3.64 13.76
C GLN A 64 19.34 -3.18 14.55
N LEU A 65 18.13 -3.23 13.96
CA LEU A 65 16.90 -2.92 14.65
C LEU A 65 16.72 -3.73 15.94
N TYR A 66 16.99 -5.01 15.89
CA TYR A 66 16.90 -5.86 17.07
C TYR A 66 17.92 -5.47 18.14
N ALA A 67 19.16 -5.17 17.75
CA ALA A 67 20.22 -4.74 18.67
C ALA A 67 19.89 -3.41 19.34
N GLU A 68 19.24 -2.48 18.62
CA GLU A 68 18.79 -1.17 19.09
C GLU A 68 17.46 -1.21 19.87
N LYS A 69 16.85 -2.39 20.00
CA LYS A 69 15.55 -2.63 20.67
C LYS A 69 14.40 -1.84 20.06
N GLN A 70 14.47 -1.60 18.75
CA GLN A 70 13.44 -0.86 17.99
C GLN A 70 13.10 0.51 18.61
N SER A 71 14.10 1.22 19.10
CA SER A 71 13.93 2.50 19.80
C SER A 71 13.28 3.60 18.94
N GLY A 72 13.32 3.45 17.60
CA GLY A 72 12.76 4.42 16.64
C GLY A 72 11.26 4.33 16.39
N LEU A 73 10.54 3.36 16.96
CA LEU A 73 9.07 3.23 16.76
C LEU A 73 8.23 4.39 17.33
N VAL A 74 8.85 5.30 18.07
CA VAL A 74 8.18 6.48 18.66
C VAL A 74 8.20 7.67 17.71
N ASP A 75 9.01 7.64 16.65
CA ASP A 75 9.18 8.72 15.70
C ASP A 75 8.35 8.43 14.44
N LEU A 76 7.35 9.27 14.21
CA LEU A 76 6.46 9.12 13.04
C LEU A 76 7.18 9.38 11.71
N GLU A 77 8.14 10.32 11.67
CA GLU A 77 8.92 10.60 10.45
C GLU A 77 9.79 9.40 10.08
N ALA A 78 10.33 8.70 11.07
CA ALA A 78 11.13 7.51 10.85
C ALA A 78 10.32 6.31 10.31
N CYS A 79 8.99 6.34 10.42
CA CYS A 79 8.13 5.32 9.79
C CYS A 79 8.06 5.45 8.26
N GLU A 80 8.39 6.63 7.72
CA GLU A 80 8.42 6.88 6.27
C GLU A 80 9.71 6.40 5.63
N GLU A 81 10.81 6.31 6.39
CA GLU A 81 12.11 5.92 5.87
C GLU A 81 12.12 4.44 5.46
N PRO A 82 12.53 4.10 4.23
CA PRO A 82 12.61 2.70 3.80
C PRO A 82 13.80 1.99 4.46
N ALA A 83 13.66 0.67 4.69
CA ALA A 83 14.73 -0.18 5.17
C ALA A 83 15.93 -0.27 4.19
N ALA A 84 15.67 -0.04 2.91
CA ALA A 84 16.68 0.05 1.84
C ALA A 84 16.10 0.85 0.68
N ASP A 85 16.97 1.53 -0.06
CA ASP A 85 16.62 2.14 -1.35
C ASP A 85 16.61 1.04 -2.42
N LEU A 86 15.42 0.64 -2.85
CA LEU A 86 15.23 -0.43 -3.82
C LEU A 86 15.75 -0.07 -5.21
N THR A 87 15.77 1.22 -5.56
CA THR A 87 16.27 1.68 -6.87
C THR A 87 17.76 1.43 -7.02
N ALA A 88 18.52 1.48 -5.91
CA ALA A 88 19.95 1.13 -5.89
C ALA A 88 20.21 -0.34 -6.28
N TYR A 89 19.19 -1.20 -6.23
CA TYR A 89 19.24 -2.61 -6.62
C TYR A 89 18.53 -2.89 -7.95
N GLY A 90 18.17 -1.82 -8.70
CA GLY A 90 17.50 -1.93 -10.00
C GLY A 90 16.01 -2.26 -9.90
N ILE A 91 15.38 -1.92 -8.78
CA ILE A 91 13.94 -2.10 -8.53
C ILE A 91 13.28 -0.71 -8.61
N GLU A 92 13.00 -0.28 -9.83
CA GLU A 92 12.52 1.09 -10.12
C GLU A 92 11.08 1.34 -9.68
N ASP A 93 10.26 0.29 -9.55
CA ASP A 93 8.87 0.35 -9.11
C ASP A 93 8.74 0.44 -7.58
N GLU A 94 9.84 0.32 -6.85
CA GLU A 94 9.94 0.35 -5.38
C GLU A 94 9.03 -0.68 -4.65
N ILE A 95 8.52 -1.67 -5.39
CA ILE A 95 7.67 -2.73 -4.84
C ILE A 95 8.56 -3.85 -4.30
N ILE A 96 8.43 -4.17 -3.00
CA ILE A 96 9.14 -5.28 -2.37
C ILE A 96 8.36 -6.60 -2.44
N GLY A 97 7.07 -6.54 -2.61
CA GLY A 97 6.20 -7.72 -2.65
C GLY A 97 4.75 -7.39 -2.92
N VAL A 98 3.91 -8.41 -2.88
CA VAL A 98 2.45 -8.28 -3.03
C VAL A 98 1.77 -8.85 -1.79
N LEU A 99 0.78 -8.15 -1.29
CA LEU A 99 -0.10 -8.60 -0.22
C LEU A 99 -1.41 -9.09 -0.82
N GLU A 100 -1.72 -10.36 -0.59
CA GLU A 100 -2.98 -10.99 -0.97
C GLU A 100 -3.76 -11.37 0.27
N ILE A 101 -5.01 -10.93 0.36
CA ILE A 101 -5.94 -11.30 1.44
C ILE A 101 -7.24 -11.80 0.81
N PRO A 102 -7.34 -13.10 0.49
CA PRO A 102 -8.51 -13.66 -0.22
C PRO A 102 -9.84 -13.42 0.47
N ALA A 103 -9.89 -13.45 1.80
CA ALA A 103 -11.09 -13.19 2.59
C ALA A 103 -11.63 -11.75 2.44
N MET A 104 -10.81 -10.84 1.93
CA MET A 104 -11.16 -9.45 1.64
C MET A 104 -11.24 -9.16 0.14
N GLU A 105 -10.95 -10.15 -0.72
CA GLU A 105 -10.79 -9.97 -2.17
C GLU A 105 -9.76 -8.86 -2.50
N LEU A 106 -8.67 -8.81 -1.71
CA LEU A 106 -7.68 -7.73 -1.75
C LEU A 106 -6.35 -8.26 -2.27
N THR A 107 -5.83 -7.60 -3.30
CA THR A 107 -4.47 -7.76 -3.82
C THR A 107 -3.87 -6.38 -4.04
N MET A 108 -2.72 -6.10 -3.41
CA MET A 108 -2.06 -4.80 -3.55
C MET A 108 -0.54 -4.91 -3.43
N PRO A 109 0.21 -3.98 -4.03
CA PRO A 109 1.65 -3.91 -3.88
C PRO A 109 2.04 -3.50 -2.45
N VAL A 110 3.21 -3.96 -2.03
CA VAL A 110 3.83 -3.60 -0.75
C VAL A 110 5.13 -2.85 -1.02
N TYR A 111 5.25 -1.66 -0.44
CA TYR A 111 6.41 -0.79 -0.52
C TYR A 111 7.24 -0.82 0.76
N LEU A 112 8.50 -0.37 0.71
CA LEU A 112 9.30 -0.11 1.91
C LEU A 112 9.20 1.36 2.30
N GLY A 113 8.91 1.63 3.59
CA GLY A 113 8.67 2.99 4.09
C GLY A 113 7.24 3.49 3.82
N ALA A 114 6.58 4.00 4.85
CA ALA A 114 5.17 4.38 4.80
C ALA A 114 4.97 5.83 4.41
N SER A 115 5.56 6.27 3.29
CA SER A 115 5.32 7.59 2.72
C SER A 115 3.86 7.76 2.27
N ASP A 116 3.38 9.01 2.20
CA ASP A 116 2.04 9.31 1.67
C ASP A 116 1.82 8.75 0.27
N ALA A 117 2.85 8.75 -0.58
CA ALA A 117 2.79 8.22 -1.94
C ALA A 117 2.59 6.70 -1.93
N HIS A 118 3.36 5.97 -1.11
CA HIS A 118 3.25 4.51 -0.99
C HIS A 118 1.89 4.10 -0.41
N LEU A 119 1.44 4.78 0.66
CA LEU A 119 0.13 4.51 1.26
C LEU A 119 -1.05 4.82 0.32
N ALA A 120 -0.89 5.79 -0.58
CA ALA A 120 -1.89 6.08 -1.61
C ALA A 120 -1.91 5.04 -2.73
N ALA A 121 -0.80 4.34 -2.99
CA ALA A 121 -0.65 3.35 -4.05
C ALA A 121 -0.92 1.91 -3.58
N GLY A 122 -0.73 1.61 -2.28
CA GLY A 122 -0.91 0.25 -1.76
C GLY A 122 -0.68 0.16 -0.26
N ALA A 123 -0.04 -0.92 0.18
CA ALA A 123 0.42 -1.11 1.54
C ALA A 123 1.92 -0.79 1.65
N ALA A 124 2.38 -0.44 2.84
CA ALA A 124 3.79 -0.15 3.06
C ALA A 124 4.29 -0.77 4.38
N VAL A 125 5.51 -1.26 4.36
CA VAL A 125 6.23 -1.67 5.57
C VAL A 125 6.66 -0.40 6.30
N LEU A 126 6.29 -0.28 7.57
CA LEU A 126 6.73 0.85 8.38
C LEU A 126 8.25 0.85 8.54
N GLY A 127 8.88 1.98 8.33
CA GLY A 127 10.26 2.21 8.73
C GLY A 127 10.45 1.94 10.23
N ASN A 128 11.64 1.59 10.63
CA ASN A 128 11.97 1.15 12.00
C ASN A 128 11.21 -0.12 12.46
N THR A 129 10.60 -0.85 11.53
CA THR A 129 10.16 -2.23 11.72
C THR A 129 10.96 -3.16 10.82
N SER A 130 10.92 -4.45 11.08
CA SER A 130 11.72 -5.40 10.28
C SER A 130 11.25 -5.44 8.84
N ALA A 131 12.20 -5.53 7.92
CA ALA A 131 11.91 -5.84 6.52
C ALA A 131 11.19 -7.20 6.38
N PRO A 132 10.35 -7.40 5.36
CA PRO A 132 9.45 -8.57 5.22
C PRO A 132 10.17 -9.82 4.67
N ILE A 133 11.35 -10.11 5.19
CA ILE A 133 12.18 -11.26 4.78
C ILE A 133 12.17 -12.40 5.79
N GLY A 134 11.40 -12.28 6.86
CA GLY A 134 11.35 -13.24 7.94
C GLY A 134 12.61 -13.28 8.79
N GLY A 135 12.76 -14.34 9.58
CA GLY A 135 13.90 -14.56 10.46
C GLY A 135 13.54 -14.50 11.94
N ASN A 136 14.51 -14.85 12.79
CA ASN A 136 14.36 -14.78 14.24
C ASN A 136 14.46 -13.33 14.73
N ASN A 137 13.69 -12.99 15.76
CA ASN A 137 13.71 -11.66 16.37
C ASN A 137 13.32 -10.53 15.40
N THR A 138 12.41 -10.82 14.46
CA THR A 138 11.89 -9.85 13.51
C THR A 138 10.42 -9.57 13.80
N ASN A 139 10.01 -8.30 13.58
CA ASN A 139 8.64 -7.84 13.66
C ASN A 139 8.37 -6.87 12.50
N CYS A 140 7.77 -7.38 11.43
CA CYS A 140 7.39 -6.58 10.27
C CYS A 140 5.98 -6.02 10.48
N VAL A 141 5.83 -4.71 10.36
CA VAL A 141 4.54 -4.03 10.43
C VAL A 141 4.19 -3.45 9.07
N ILE A 142 3.05 -3.87 8.53
CA ILE A 142 2.52 -3.37 7.27
C ILE A 142 1.36 -2.43 7.57
N ALA A 143 1.42 -1.22 7.04
CA ALA A 143 0.39 -0.20 7.15
C ALA A 143 -0.34 -0.02 5.81
N GLY A 144 -1.57 0.46 5.89
CA GLY A 144 -2.37 0.85 4.73
C GLY A 144 -3.63 1.59 5.16
N HIS A 145 -4.24 2.31 4.24
CA HIS A 145 -5.46 3.05 4.52
C HIS A 145 -6.64 2.11 4.83
N ARG A 146 -7.43 2.45 5.85
CA ARG A 146 -8.71 1.81 6.12
C ARG A 146 -9.83 2.48 5.32
N GLY A 147 -9.68 2.49 3.99
CA GLY A 147 -10.49 3.23 3.02
C GLY A 147 -9.90 4.59 2.69
N TRP A 148 -9.67 4.86 1.40
CA TRP A 148 -9.06 6.08 0.91
C TRP A 148 -9.68 6.51 -0.41
N LYS A 149 -10.23 7.73 -0.47
CA LYS A 149 -10.81 8.31 -1.69
C LYS A 149 -11.78 7.38 -2.45
N GLY A 150 -12.52 6.53 -1.72
CA GLY A 150 -13.46 5.58 -2.27
C GLY A 150 -12.92 4.16 -2.50
N ALA A 151 -11.61 3.94 -2.45
CA ALA A 151 -11.00 2.63 -2.43
C ALA A 151 -11.13 1.98 -1.05
N ASP A 152 -11.29 0.68 -1.01
CA ASP A 152 -11.53 -0.05 0.24
C ASP A 152 -10.25 -0.36 1.02
N TYR A 153 -9.16 -0.73 0.36
CA TYR A 153 -7.92 -1.12 1.02
C TYR A 153 -8.18 -2.01 2.25
N PHE A 154 -7.75 -1.63 3.44
CA PHE A 154 -8.01 -2.35 4.70
C PHE A 154 -9.35 -2.01 5.36
N ARG A 155 -10.33 -1.44 4.64
CA ARG A 155 -11.66 -1.11 5.20
C ARG A 155 -12.32 -2.31 5.85
N HIS A 156 -12.16 -3.49 5.28
CA HIS A 156 -12.82 -4.72 5.68
C HIS A 156 -11.93 -5.67 6.50
N ILE A 157 -10.86 -5.15 7.11
CA ILE A 157 -9.92 -5.96 7.92
C ILE A 157 -10.62 -6.68 9.10
N ASP A 158 -11.75 -6.16 9.54
CA ASP A 158 -12.60 -6.77 10.57
C ASP A 158 -13.35 -8.03 10.10
N LYS A 159 -13.34 -8.35 8.82
CA LYS A 159 -13.88 -9.61 8.31
C LYS A 159 -12.95 -10.79 8.55
N LEU A 160 -11.67 -10.55 8.84
CA LEU A 160 -10.68 -11.59 9.03
C LEU A 160 -10.95 -12.39 10.30
N ALA A 161 -10.80 -13.69 10.20
CA ALA A 161 -10.92 -14.63 11.27
C ALA A 161 -9.61 -15.41 11.50
N VAL A 162 -9.52 -16.11 12.62
CA VAL A 162 -8.36 -16.97 12.89
C VAL A 162 -8.31 -18.10 11.87
N GLY A 163 -7.25 -18.12 11.08
CA GLY A 163 -7.01 -19.13 10.04
C GLY A 163 -7.08 -18.58 8.59
N ASP A 164 -7.46 -17.30 8.43
CA ASP A 164 -7.39 -16.60 7.13
C ASP A 164 -5.96 -16.27 6.75
#